data_714953a4d2a31cdbc8708cbf303c1c9c
#
_entry.id   714953a4d2a31cdbc8708cbf303c1c9c
#
_cell.length_a   1.000
_cell.length_b   1.000
_cell.length_c   1.000
_cell.angle_alpha   90.00
_cell.angle_beta   90.00
_cell.angle_gamma   90.00
#
_symmetry.space_group_name_H-M   'P 1'
#
loop_
_entity.id
_entity.type
_entity.pdbx_description
1 polymer ?
#
loop_
_entity_poly.entity_id
_entity_poly.type
_entity_poly.pdbx_seq_one_letter_code
_entity_poly.pdbx_strand_id
1 'polypeptide(L)'
;RQMCIRDSSNLLIGCMLYVILSLIPMVAFDVIYQLWSNFKKLRMSRQEIKDEFKNQEGDPHIKGRVRQIQRQMAQSRMMAEVPTADVVVNNPTHYSVALKYQEGTMGAPIVVASGSGLIALRIREMAEENRVPMLEAPPLARALYRHCEPGQPVPGELYNAVCLLYTSPSP
;
A
#
# COMPACT_ATOMS: atom_id res chain seq x y z
N ARG A 1 17.37 80.14 43.23
CA ARG A 1 18.09 78.90 42.86
C ARG A 1 17.17 77.67 42.71
N GLN A 2 16.16 77.56 43.58
CA GLN A 2 15.22 76.38 43.46
C GLN A 2 14.26 76.48 42.28
N MET A 3 13.85 77.63 41.82
CA MET A 3 12.98 77.85 40.66
C MET A 3 13.66 77.47 39.34
N CYS A 4 14.95 77.78 39.14
CA CYS A 4 15.67 77.44 37.91
C CYS A 4 15.89 75.94 37.73
N ILE A 5 16.10 75.22 38.84
CA ILE A 5 16.30 73.74 38.79
C ILE A 5 15.01 73.01 38.40
N ARG A 6 13.87 73.49 38.88
CA ARG A 6 12.54 72.98 38.63
C ARG A 6 12.09 73.23 37.18
N ASP A 7 12.42 74.39 36.65
CA ASP A 7 12.12 74.74 35.27
C ASP A 7 12.98 73.95 34.26
N SER A 8 14.26 73.80 34.59
CA SER A 8 15.18 72.97 33.80
C SER A 8 14.80 71.50 33.81
N SER A 9 14.34 70.93 34.95
CA SER A 9 13.87 69.55 35.03
C SER A 9 12.58 69.30 34.24
N ASN A 10 11.64 70.27 34.28
CA ASN A 10 10.42 70.17 33.48
C ASN A 10 10.69 70.20 31.97
N LEU A 11 11.66 71.00 31.55
CA LEU A 11 12.10 71.06 30.15
C LEU A 11 12.72 69.79 29.69
N LEU A 12 13.58 69.18 30.52
CA LEU A 12 14.19 67.83 30.21
C LEU A 12 13.14 66.71 30.13
N ILE A 13 12.19 66.70 31.08
CA ILE A 13 11.10 65.68 31.03
C ILE A 13 10.22 65.93 29.82
N GLY A 14 9.92 67.14 29.43
CA GLY A 14 9.19 67.46 28.22
C GLY A 14 9.89 66.98 26.96
N CYS A 15 11.19 67.25 26.85
CA CYS A 15 11.98 66.72 25.70
C CYS A 15 12.00 65.22 25.66
N MET A 16 12.17 64.50 26.76
CA MET A 16 12.13 63.08 26.85
C MET A 16 10.76 62.52 26.41
N LEU A 17 9.67 63.09 26.83
CA LEU A 17 8.32 62.72 26.43
C LEU A 17 8.09 62.87 24.91
N TYR A 18 8.56 63.99 24.34
CA TYR A 18 8.48 64.20 22.88
C TYR A 18 9.27 63.15 22.08
N VAL A 19 10.46 62.80 22.55
CA VAL A 19 11.27 61.72 21.90
C VAL A 19 10.55 60.40 21.99
N ILE A 20 10.02 60.03 23.16
CA ILE A 20 9.26 58.77 23.32
C ILE A 20 8.02 58.78 22.43
N LEU A 21 7.27 59.86 22.39
CA LEU A 21 6.05 60.00 21.59
C LEU A 21 6.36 59.89 20.09
N SER A 22 7.53 60.37 19.63
CA SER A 22 7.94 60.30 18.23
C SER A 22 8.41 58.88 17.84
N LEU A 23 8.88 58.05 18.78
CA LEU A 23 9.30 56.68 18.51
C LEU A 23 8.13 55.70 18.38
N ILE A 24 6.98 55.99 19.07
CA ILE A 24 5.81 55.10 19.04
C ILE A 24 5.31 54.81 17.61
N PRO A 25 5.08 55.79 16.74
CA PRO A 25 4.60 55.54 15.38
C PRO A 25 5.64 54.79 14.54
N MET A 26 6.93 54.99 14.78
CA MET A 26 7.99 54.27 14.08
C MET A 26 7.98 52.79 14.43
N VAL A 27 7.88 52.43 15.70
CA VAL A 27 7.79 51.05 16.19
C VAL A 27 6.50 50.40 15.73
N ALA A 28 5.37 51.12 15.77
CA ALA A 28 4.09 50.60 15.30
C ALA A 28 4.13 50.23 13.82
N PHE A 29 4.75 51.07 13.01
CA PHE A 29 4.89 50.82 11.57
C PHE A 29 5.80 49.61 11.31
N ASP A 30 6.88 49.48 12.07
CA ASP A 30 7.83 48.35 11.93
C ASP A 30 7.17 47.01 12.30
N VAL A 31 6.39 47.00 13.39
CA VAL A 31 5.64 45.80 13.80
C VAL A 31 4.62 45.38 12.73
N ILE A 32 3.86 46.35 12.20
CA ILE A 32 2.87 46.06 11.15
C ILE A 32 3.57 45.52 9.89
N TYR A 33 4.69 46.11 9.49
CA TYR A 33 5.45 45.68 8.35
C TYR A 33 6.03 44.26 8.53
N GLN A 34 6.58 43.97 9.71
CA GLN A 34 7.11 42.63 10.05
C GLN A 34 6.02 41.59 10.06
N LEU A 35 4.85 41.88 10.66
CA LEU A 35 3.70 40.97 10.62
C LEU A 35 3.26 40.68 9.18
N TRP A 36 3.10 41.72 8.37
CA TRP A 36 2.70 41.55 6.98
C TRP A 36 3.71 40.75 6.15
N SER A 37 5.01 41.01 6.34
CA SER A 37 6.10 40.27 5.68
C SER A 37 6.12 38.80 6.10
N ASN A 38 5.92 38.52 7.40
CA ASN A 38 5.85 37.14 7.91
C ASN A 38 4.63 36.39 7.36
N PHE A 39 3.46 37.03 7.34
CA PHE A 39 2.28 36.43 6.72
C PHE A 39 2.47 36.14 5.22
N LYS A 40 3.19 37.00 4.50
CA LYS A 40 3.50 36.81 3.10
C LYS A 40 4.47 35.65 2.88
N LYS A 41 5.46 35.47 3.77
CA LYS A 41 6.41 34.32 3.73
C LYS A 41 5.76 32.99 4.11
N LEU A 42 4.76 33.01 4.99
CA LEU A 42 4.01 31.83 5.42
C LEU A 42 2.94 31.38 4.40
N ARG A 43 2.60 32.22 3.42
CA ARG A 43 1.71 31.83 2.33
C ARG A 43 2.45 30.86 1.40
N MET A 44 2.27 29.59 1.64
CA MET A 44 2.70 28.54 0.73
C MET A 44 1.96 28.64 -0.61
N SER A 45 2.69 28.51 -1.68
CA SER A 45 2.12 28.37 -3.02
C SER A 45 1.29 27.07 -3.09
N ARG A 46 0.21 27.07 -3.87
CA ARG A 46 -0.58 25.82 -4.11
C ARG A 46 0.29 24.67 -4.59
N GLN A 47 1.38 24.97 -5.23
CA GLN A 47 2.34 23.98 -5.74
C GLN A 47 3.19 23.40 -4.61
N GLU A 48 3.68 24.22 -3.69
CA GLU A 48 4.44 23.80 -2.51
C GLU A 48 3.59 22.92 -1.57
N ILE A 49 2.33 23.27 -1.35
CA ILE A 49 1.39 22.44 -0.58
C ILE A 49 1.23 21.07 -1.25
N LYS A 50 1.11 21.03 -2.57
CA LYS A 50 0.95 19.77 -3.33
C LYS A 50 2.22 18.91 -3.27
N ASP A 51 3.37 19.54 -3.30
CA ASP A 51 4.66 18.85 -3.22
C ASP A 51 4.94 18.36 -1.79
N GLU A 52 4.51 19.11 -0.78
CA GLU A 52 4.61 18.70 0.62
C GLU A 52 3.67 17.53 0.94
N PHE A 53 2.42 17.54 0.45
CA PHE A 53 1.53 16.37 0.50
C PHE A 53 2.13 15.15 -0.20
N LYS A 54 2.76 15.37 -1.35
CA LYS A 54 3.45 14.30 -2.09
C LYS A 54 4.62 13.70 -1.31
N ASN A 55 5.34 14.54 -0.56
CA ASN A 55 6.48 14.11 0.25
C ASN A 55 6.04 13.40 1.55
N GLN A 56 4.92 13.79 2.15
CA GLN A 56 4.41 13.19 3.39
C GLN A 56 3.63 11.88 3.13
N GLU A 57 2.78 11.82 2.12
CA GLU A 57 1.94 10.65 1.85
C GLU A 57 2.53 9.71 0.77
N GLY A 58 3.61 10.12 0.12
CA GLY A 58 4.19 9.44 -1.03
C GLY A 58 3.38 9.72 -2.31
N ASP A 59 4.02 9.58 -3.45
CA ASP A 59 3.35 9.73 -4.74
C ASP A 59 2.36 8.56 -4.94
N PRO A 60 1.06 8.82 -5.15
CA PRO A 60 0.06 7.78 -5.37
C PRO A 60 0.41 6.88 -6.58
N HIS A 61 1.12 7.41 -7.56
CA HIS A 61 1.64 6.64 -8.69
C HIS A 61 2.71 5.63 -8.27
N ILE A 62 3.60 6.01 -7.34
CA ILE A 62 4.62 5.10 -6.79
C ILE A 62 3.95 3.99 -5.99
N LYS A 63 2.98 4.33 -5.14
CA LYS A 63 2.22 3.35 -4.35
C LYS A 63 1.46 2.37 -5.23
N GLY A 64 0.87 2.84 -6.33
CA GLY A 64 0.24 2.00 -7.34
C GLY A 64 1.24 1.04 -8.01
N ARG A 65 2.40 1.55 -8.40
CA ARG A 65 3.46 0.77 -9.04
C ARG A 65 4.05 -0.29 -8.10
N VAL A 66 4.27 0.06 -6.84
CA VAL A 66 4.74 -0.89 -5.82
C VAL A 66 3.74 -2.05 -5.66
N ARG A 67 2.43 -1.75 -5.54
CA ARG A 67 1.38 -2.78 -5.46
C ARG A 67 1.35 -3.67 -6.70
N GLN A 68 1.54 -3.10 -7.87
CA GLN A 68 1.59 -3.87 -9.13
C GLN A 68 2.79 -4.83 -9.14
N ILE A 69 3.97 -4.35 -8.76
CA ILE A 69 5.19 -5.16 -8.67
C ILE A 69 5.01 -6.28 -7.64
N GLN A 70 4.44 -5.97 -6.47
CA GLN A 70 4.15 -6.98 -5.43
C GLN A 70 3.22 -8.09 -5.94
N ARG A 71 2.16 -7.72 -6.69
CA ARG A 71 1.25 -8.71 -7.31
C ARG A 71 1.98 -9.56 -8.35
N GLN A 72 2.81 -8.96 -9.19
CA GLN A 72 3.60 -9.69 -10.17
C GLN A 72 4.59 -10.65 -9.52
N MET A 73 5.26 -10.23 -8.44
CA MET A 73 6.17 -11.11 -7.69
C MET A 73 5.43 -12.27 -7.01
N ALA A 74 4.27 -12.00 -6.41
CA ALA A 74 3.43 -13.05 -5.81
C ALA A 74 2.96 -14.06 -6.87
N GLN A 75 2.52 -13.57 -8.02
CA GLN A 75 2.11 -14.42 -9.14
C GLN A 75 3.28 -15.24 -9.71
N SER A 76 4.45 -14.65 -9.83
CA SER A 76 5.66 -15.35 -10.29
C SER A 76 6.07 -16.46 -9.32
N ARG A 77 6.02 -16.21 -8.01
CA ARG A 77 6.30 -17.26 -6.99
C ARG A 77 5.27 -18.39 -7.07
N MET A 78 3.99 -18.04 -7.15
CA MET A 78 2.91 -19.03 -7.31
C MET A 78 3.12 -19.90 -8.56
N MET A 79 3.49 -19.31 -9.69
CA MET A 79 3.78 -20.06 -10.91
C MET A 79 5.00 -20.97 -10.76
N ALA A 80 6.04 -20.55 -10.04
CA ALA A 80 7.22 -21.38 -9.81
C ALA A 80 6.93 -22.65 -8.97
N GLU A 81 5.82 -22.67 -8.24
CA GLU A 81 5.39 -23.82 -7.45
C GLU A 81 4.55 -24.84 -8.25
N VAL A 82 3.99 -24.48 -9.40
CA VAL A 82 3.19 -25.38 -10.25
C VAL A 82 3.90 -26.68 -10.60
N PRO A 83 5.20 -26.68 -10.95
CA PRO A 83 5.93 -27.94 -11.23
C PRO A 83 6.03 -28.88 -10.03
N THR A 84 5.84 -28.41 -8.81
CA THR A 84 5.88 -29.20 -7.58
C THR A 84 4.51 -29.75 -7.18
N ALA A 85 3.47 -29.44 -7.93
CA ALA A 85 2.11 -29.93 -7.68
C ALA A 85 1.98 -31.41 -8.09
N ASP A 86 1.14 -32.14 -7.36
CA ASP A 86 0.86 -33.54 -7.64
C ASP A 86 -0.30 -33.69 -8.63
N VAL A 87 -1.24 -32.74 -8.64
CA VAL A 87 -2.39 -32.75 -9.55
C VAL A 87 -2.89 -31.34 -9.81
N VAL A 88 -3.35 -31.10 -11.04
CA VAL A 88 -4.04 -29.86 -11.39
C VAL A 88 -5.51 -30.16 -11.68
N VAL A 89 -6.40 -29.57 -10.89
CA VAL A 89 -7.85 -29.65 -11.11
C VAL A 89 -8.27 -28.50 -12.01
N ASN A 90 -8.88 -28.80 -13.10
CA ASN A 90 -9.11 -27.86 -14.18
C ASN A 90 -10.62 -27.79 -14.54
N ASN A 91 -11.07 -26.57 -14.84
CA ASN A 91 -12.28 -26.30 -15.60
C ASN A 91 -11.82 -25.70 -16.94
N PRO A 92 -11.99 -26.38 -18.08
CA PRO A 92 -11.27 -26.08 -19.32
C PRO A 92 -11.25 -24.64 -19.78
N THR A 93 -12.32 -23.92 -19.54
CA THR A 93 -12.47 -22.54 -20.02
C THR A 93 -12.26 -21.45 -18.96
N HIS A 94 -12.26 -21.79 -17.67
CA HIS A 94 -12.36 -20.77 -16.64
C HIS A 94 -11.29 -20.83 -15.54
N TYR A 95 -11.08 -21.98 -14.91
CA TYR A 95 -10.27 -22.08 -13.70
C TYR A 95 -9.29 -23.25 -13.76
N SER A 96 -8.12 -23.05 -13.16
CA SER A 96 -7.17 -24.15 -12.90
C SER A 96 -6.60 -23.98 -11.49
N VAL A 97 -6.57 -25.05 -10.72
CA VAL A 97 -6.08 -25.09 -9.35
C VAL A 97 -5.09 -26.24 -9.21
N ALA A 98 -3.86 -25.91 -8.85
CA ALA A 98 -2.81 -26.90 -8.59
C ALA A 98 -2.79 -27.26 -7.10
N LEU A 99 -2.79 -28.56 -6.82
CA LEU A 99 -2.80 -29.12 -5.48
C LEU A 99 -1.53 -29.89 -5.22
N LYS A 100 -1.06 -29.83 -3.99
CA LYS A 100 0.06 -30.61 -3.48
C LYS A 100 -0.33 -31.31 -2.19
N TYR A 101 -0.02 -32.60 -2.10
CA TYR A 101 -0.22 -33.36 -0.88
C TYR A 101 1.01 -34.22 -0.60
N GLN A 102 1.51 -34.16 0.59
CA GLN A 102 2.66 -34.96 1.03
C GLN A 102 2.25 -35.81 2.21
N GLU A 103 2.16 -37.11 1.96
CA GLU A 103 1.83 -38.10 2.99
C GLU A 103 2.81 -38.01 4.16
N GLY A 104 2.29 -38.03 5.37
CA GLY A 104 3.07 -38.01 6.61
C GLY A 104 3.50 -36.65 7.13
N THR A 105 3.53 -35.63 6.29
CA THR A 105 3.88 -34.26 6.69
C THR A 105 2.72 -33.27 6.66
N MET A 106 1.74 -33.53 5.81
CA MET A 106 0.58 -32.63 5.63
C MET A 106 -0.73 -33.35 6.03
N GLY A 107 -1.49 -32.72 6.93
CA GLY A 107 -2.80 -33.22 7.34
C GLY A 107 -3.90 -33.02 6.29
N ALA A 108 -3.68 -32.15 5.30
CA ALA A 108 -4.59 -31.86 4.20
C ALA A 108 -3.82 -31.39 2.96
N PRO A 109 -4.35 -31.61 1.73
CA PRO A 109 -3.79 -31.04 0.51
C PRO A 109 -3.73 -29.53 0.57
N ILE A 110 -2.67 -28.94 0.01
CA ILE A 110 -2.46 -27.50 -0.05
C ILE A 110 -2.64 -27.03 -1.49
N VAL A 111 -3.29 -25.87 -1.66
CA VAL A 111 -3.37 -25.19 -2.95
C VAL A 111 -2.05 -24.47 -3.19
N VAL A 112 -1.25 -24.90 -4.16
CA VAL A 112 0.02 -24.26 -4.52
C VAL A 112 -0.16 -23.16 -5.56
N ALA A 113 -1.12 -23.32 -6.47
CA ALA A 113 -1.45 -22.30 -7.44
C ALA A 113 -2.94 -22.31 -7.78
N SER A 114 -3.51 -21.15 -7.99
CA SER A 114 -4.88 -21.00 -8.48
C SER A 114 -4.98 -19.84 -9.46
N GLY A 115 -5.79 -19.98 -10.49
CA GLY A 115 -5.95 -18.92 -11.47
C GLY A 115 -7.22 -19.03 -12.30
N SER A 116 -7.58 -17.90 -12.91
CA SER A 116 -8.70 -17.79 -13.86
C SER A 116 -8.23 -17.21 -15.19
N GLY A 117 -8.90 -17.55 -16.28
CA GLY A 117 -8.64 -17.01 -17.61
C GLY A 117 -7.20 -17.27 -18.07
N LEU A 118 -6.43 -16.21 -18.36
CA LEU A 118 -5.05 -16.31 -18.83
C LEU A 118 -4.10 -16.98 -17.81
N ILE A 119 -4.33 -16.76 -16.52
CA ILE A 119 -3.53 -17.37 -15.46
C ILE A 119 -3.81 -18.88 -15.43
N ALA A 120 -5.07 -19.29 -15.55
CA ALA A 120 -5.45 -20.70 -15.61
C ALA A 120 -4.83 -21.38 -16.83
N LEU A 121 -4.79 -20.71 -17.99
CA LEU A 121 -4.12 -21.22 -19.18
C LEU A 121 -2.62 -21.45 -18.91
N ARG A 122 -1.96 -20.47 -18.30
CA ARG A 122 -0.54 -20.58 -17.99
C ARG A 122 -0.21 -21.69 -16.99
N ILE A 123 -1.08 -21.89 -15.96
CA ILE A 123 -0.96 -23.01 -15.02
C ILE A 123 -1.04 -24.35 -15.78
N ARG A 124 -1.95 -24.50 -16.73
CA ARG A 124 -2.09 -25.72 -17.53
C ARG A 124 -0.87 -25.98 -18.42
N GLU A 125 -0.40 -24.95 -19.13
CA GLU A 125 0.82 -25.05 -19.96
C GLU A 125 2.01 -25.52 -19.13
N MET A 126 2.23 -24.90 -17.95
CA MET A 126 3.31 -25.30 -17.04
C MET A 126 3.12 -26.71 -16.47
N ALA A 127 1.89 -27.13 -16.17
CA ALA A 127 1.59 -28.47 -15.71
C ALA A 127 1.88 -29.49 -16.80
N GLU A 128 1.53 -29.20 -18.04
CA GLU A 128 1.79 -30.07 -19.20
C GLU A 128 3.30 -30.20 -19.48
N GLU A 129 4.03 -29.08 -19.49
CA GLU A 129 5.49 -29.03 -19.63
C GLU A 129 6.22 -29.91 -18.59
N ASN A 130 5.70 -29.89 -17.34
CA ASN A 130 6.30 -30.60 -16.20
C ASN A 130 5.65 -31.98 -15.94
N ARG A 131 4.77 -32.44 -16.83
CA ARG A 131 4.08 -33.76 -16.74
C ARG A 131 3.27 -33.92 -15.44
N VAL A 132 2.73 -32.82 -14.91
CA VAL A 132 1.81 -32.85 -13.78
C VAL A 132 0.45 -33.35 -14.28
N PRO A 133 -0.14 -34.39 -13.67
CA PRO A 133 -1.43 -34.92 -14.10
C PRO A 133 -2.52 -33.87 -13.97
N MET A 134 -3.34 -33.73 -15.01
CA MET A 134 -4.46 -32.81 -15.04
C MET A 134 -5.78 -33.55 -15.03
N LEU A 135 -6.68 -33.14 -14.14
CA LEU A 135 -8.02 -33.71 -14.05
C LEU A 135 -9.09 -32.65 -14.35
N GLU A 136 -10.01 -33.02 -15.22
CA GLU A 136 -11.17 -32.18 -15.53
C GLU A 136 -12.30 -32.43 -14.53
N ALA A 137 -12.48 -31.50 -13.59
CA ALA A 137 -13.58 -31.49 -12.63
C ALA A 137 -14.12 -30.09 -12.45
N PRO A 138 -14.96 -29.55 -13.38
CA PRO A 138 -15.43 -28.19 -13.37
C PRO A 138 -16.08 -27.71 -12.05
N PRO A 139 -16.95 -28.52 -11.40
CA PRO A 139 -17.54 -28.10 -10.14
C PRO A 139 -16.51 -27.98 -9.02
N LEU A 140 -15.55 -28.92 -8.95
CA LEU A 140 -14.50 -28.91 -7.93
C LEU A 140 -13.49 -27.78 -8.17
N ALA A 141 -13.03 -27.57 -9.40
CA ALA A 141 -12.15 -26.46 -9.75
C ALA A 141 -12.74 -25.10 -9.37
N ARG A 142 -14.05 -24.93 -9.59
CA ARG A 142 -14.79 -23.71 -9.23
C ARG A 142 -14.89 -23.53 -7.72
N ALA A 143 -15.18 -24.59 -6.99
CA ALA A 143 -15.28 -24.57 -5.53
C ALA A 143 -13.91 -24.26 -4.89
N LEU A 144 -12.85 -24.92 -5.33
CA LEU A 144 -11.48 -24.69 -4.87
C LEU A 144 -11.04 -23.24 -5.15
N TYR A 145 -11.28 -22.72 -6.34
CA TYR A 145 -10.92 -21.35 -6.68
C TYR A 145 -11.65 -20.29 -5.83
N ARG A 146 -12.89 -20.56 -5.39
CA ARG A 146 -13.68 -19.62 -4.58
C ARG A 146 -13.34 -19.66 -3.10
N HIS A 147 -12.99 -20.82 -2.58
CA HIS A 147 -12.86 -21.05 -1.14
C HIS A 147 -11.41 -21.20 -0.65
N CYS A 148 -10.45 -21.35 -1.59
CA CYS A 148 -9.06 -21.58 -1.24
C CYS A 148 -8.16 -20.53 -1.88
N GLU A 149 -7.27 -19.95 -1.07
CA GLU A 149 -6.19 -19.10 -1.56
C GLU A 149 -4.89 -19.91 -1.72
N PRO A 150 -3.99 -19.52 -2.64
CA PRO A 150 -2.68 -20.16 -2.76
C PRO A 150 -1.92 -20.14 -1.43
N GLY A 151 -1.34 -21.26 -1.06
CA GLY A 151 -0.65 -21.48 0.22
C GLY A 151 -1.55 -21.97 1.36
N GLN A 152 -2.86 -22.10 1.16
CA GLN A 152 -3.79 -22.58 2.18
C GLN A 152 -4.16 -24.05 2.01
N PRO A 153 -4.42 -24.77 3.11
CA PRO A 153 -4.96 -26.12 3.05
C PRO A 153 -6.40 -26.10 2.54
N VAL A 154 -6.78 -27.19 1.86
CA VAL A 154 -8.15 -27.38 1.36
C VAL A 154 -9.11 -27.52 2.55
N PRO A 155 -10.26 -26.79 2.56
CA PRO A 155 -11.27 -26.91 3.60
C PRO A 155 -11.85 -28.33 3.70
N GLY A 156 -12.23 -28.72 4.91
CA GLY A 156 -12.77 -30.07 5.17
C GLY A 156 -13.99 -30.46 4.32
N GLU A 157 -14.79 -29.48 3.91
CA GLU A 157 -15.95 -29.70 3.04
C GLU A 157 -15.57 -30.22 1.65
N LEU A 158 -14.40 -29.81 1.13
CA LEU A 158 -13.87 -30.21 -0.18
C LEU A 158 -12.89 -31.38 -0.06
N TYR A 159 -12.49 -31.74 1.15
CA TYR A 159 -11.49 -32.77 1.40
C TYR A 159 -11.89 -34.13 0.81
N ASN A 160 -13.13 -34.56 1.02
CA ASN A 160 -13.62 -35.83 0.50
C ASN A 160 -13.57 -35.90 -1.04
N ALA A 161 -13.92 -34.79 -1.70
CA ALA A 161 -13.86 -34.72 -3.16
C ALA A 161 -12.42 -34.74 -3.68
N VAL A 162 -11.50 -34.10 -2.95
CA VAL A 162 -10.07 -34.10 -3.31
C VAL A 162 -9.42 -35.44 -3.01
N CYS A 163 -9.74 -36.10 -1.88
CA CYS A 163 -9.21 -37.43 -1.56
C CYS A 163 -9.61 -38.48 -2.61
N LEU A 164 -10.81 -38.42 -3.17
CA LEU A 164 -11.23 -39.28 -4.25
C LEU A 164 -10.34 -39.17 -5.50
N LEU A 165 -9.74 -38.01 -5.75
CA LEU A 165 -8.81 -37.81 -6.86
C LEU A 165 -7.48 -38.54 -6.65
N TYR A 166 -7.01 -38.61 -5.41
CA TYR A 166 -5.78 -39.33 -5.07
C TYR A 166 -5.97 -40.84 -4.96
N THR A 167 -7.22 -41.27 -4.71
CA THR A 167 -7.55 -42.71 -4.52
C THR A 167 -8.02 -43.38 -5.83
N SER A 168 -8.45 -42.59 -6.82
CA SER A 168 -8.86 -43.11 -8.12
C SER A 168 -7.61 -43.53 -8.93
N PRO A 169 -7.49 -44.81 -9.34
CA PRO A 169 -6.37 -45.21 -10.19
C PRO A 169 -6.45 -44.40 -11.49
N SER A 170 -5.33 -43.73 -11.82
CA SER A 170 -5.14 -43.08 -13.12
C SER A 170 -5.39 -44.08 -14.24
N PRO A 171 -6.17 -43.72 -15.27
CA PRO A 171 -6.34 -44.55 -16.47
C PRO A 171 -5.03 -44.70 -17.24
#